data_69d268dcf3e8222f2b04b1ac14a8d6fb
#
_entry.id   69d268dcf3e8222f2b04b1ac14a8d6fb
#
_cell.length_a   1.000
_cell.length_b   1.000
_cell.length_c   1.000
_cell.angle_alpha   90.00
_cell.angle_beta   90.00
_cell.angle_gamma   90.00
#
_symmetry.space_group_name_H-M   'P 1'
#
loop_
_entity.id
_entity.type
_entity.pdbx_description
1 polymer ?
#
loop_
_entity_poly.entity_id
_entity_poly.type
_entity_poly.pdbx_seq_one_letter_code
_entity_poly.pdbx_strand_id
1 'polypeptide(L)'
;MYDFFPFYINIQKKYFLIVGGGKIACRRLKTLLKFDVNVVLIAPDISPEIKLIQNERLRLYEQAFEEKFLDKINYLILATDDKDLHKAVSELARKKGISVNDASCKENCDFYFPSIIDKDELLISVTSLGNNHKLTHRIANIIRKYINKFTTQTRSL
;
A
#
# COMPACT_ATOMS: atom_id res chain seq x y z
N MET A 1 3.22 -22.20 -11.83
CA MET A 1 2.83 -22.31 -10.41
C MET A 1 2.84 -20.90 -9.82
N TYR A 2 1.95 -20.56 -8.90
CA TYR A 2 1.93 -19.25 -8.26
C TYR A 2 2.67 -19.33 -6.94
N ASP A 3 3.51 -18.33 -6.64
CA ASP A 3 4.27 -18.26 -5.38
C ASP A 3 3.52 -17.48 -4.27
N PHE A 4 2.39 -16.85 -4.63
CA PHE A 4 1.57 -16.04 -3.74
C PHE A 4 0.16 -16.61 -3.62
N PHE A 5 -0.30 -16.74 -2.39
CA PHE A 5 -1.66 -17.15 -2.07
C PHE A 5 -2.51 -15.93 -1.65
N PRO A 6 -3.69 -15.71 -2.23
CA PRO A 6 -4.55 -14.60 -1.85
C PRO A 6 -5.28 -14.90 -0.54
N PHE A 7 -5.09 -14.03 0.46
CA PHE A 7 -5.85 -14.04 1.70
C PHE A 7 -6.02 -12.61 2.22
N TYR A 8 -7.03 -12.40 3.06
CA TYR A 8 -7.24 -11.14 3.75
C TYR A 8 -6.69 -11.24 5.16
N ILE A 9 -5.92 -10.23 5.57
CA ILE A 9 -5.34 -10.15 6.91
C ILE A 9 -6.00 -9.04 7.71
N ASN A 10 -6.13 -9.23 9.01
CA ASN A 10 -6.57 -8.17 9.90
C ASN A 10 -5.41 -7.20 10.14
N ILE A 11 -5.56 -5.97 9.62
CA ILE A 11 -4.57 -4.90 9.75
C ILE A 11 -5.01 -3.79 10.72
N GLN A 12 -6.10 -4.00 11.45
CA GLN A 12 -6.62 -3.00 12.40
C GLN A 12 -5.53 -2.56 13.39
N LYS A 13 -5.35 -1.25 13.51
CA LYS A 13 -4.34 -0.60 14.36
C LYS A 13 -2.88 -0.99 14.08
N LYS A 14 -2.60 -1.70 12.98
CA LYS A 14 -1.23 -2.00 12.56
C LYS A 14 -0.52 -0.75 12.08
N TYR A 15 0.81 -0.77 12.16
CA TYR A 15 1.67 0.33 11.76
C TYR A 15 2.33 0.04 10.41
N PHE A 16 2.15 0.96 9.48
CA PHE A 16 2.78 0.98 8.17
C PHE A 16 3.82 2.09 8.11
N LEU A 17 5.01 1.78 7.61
CA LEU A 17 6.02 2.77 7.24
C LEU A 17 6.08 2.89 5.72
N ILE A 18 5.96 4.12 5.21
CA ILE A 18 6.22 4.44 3.81
C ILE A 18 7.51 5.23 3.74
N VAL A 19 8.49 4.72 3.01
CA VAL A 19 9.74 5.42 2.70
C VAL A 19 9.65 5.95 1.28
N GLY A 20 9.53 7.27 1.15
CA GLY A 20 9.34 8.00 -0.10
C GLY A 20 8.21 9.02 -0.03
N GLY A 21 8.32 10.14 -0.76
CA GLY A 21 7.41 11.28 -0.75
C GLY A 21 6.73 11.59 -2.08
N GLY A 22 6.92 10.74 -3.11
CA GLY A 22 6.45 10.97 -4.46
C GLY A 22 5.05 10.41 -4.76
N LYS A 23 4.71 10.34 -6.05
CA LYS A 23 3.39 9.89 -6.55
C LYS A 23 3.02 8.47 -6.11
N ILE A 24 3.99 7.54 -6.07
CA ILE A 24 3.74 6.15 -5.65
C ILE A 24 3.40 6.12 -4.16
N ALA A 25 4.19 6.79 -3.33
CA ALA A 25 3.95 6.93 -1.90
C ALA A 25 2.56 7.51 -1.62
N CYS A 26 2.19 8.61 -2.30
CA CYS A 26 0.88 9.24 -2.18
C CYS A 26 -0.27 8.29 -2.49
N ARG A 27 -0.17 7.52 -3.58
CA ARG A 27 -1.18 6.53 -3.95
C ARG A 27 -1.31 5.41 -2.89
N ARG A 28 -0.20 4.89 -2.37
CA ARG A 28 -0.19 3.87 -1.32
C ARG A 28 -0.79 4.42 -0.03
N LEU A 29 -0.38 5.61 0.37
CA LEU A 29 -0.91 6.32 1.53
C LEU A 29 -2.43 6.47 1.44
N LYS A 30 -2.96 7.03 0.35
CA LYS A 30 -4.41 7.18 0.12
C LYS A 30 -5.16 5.85 0.17
N THR A 31 -4.53 4.76 -0.24
CA THR A 31 -5.13 3.42 -0.13
C THR A 31 -5.19 2.97 1.31
N LEU A 32 -4.09 3.09 2.07
CA LEU A 32 -4.01 2.67 3.47
C LEU A 32 -4.95 3.45 4.38
N LEU A 33 -5.09 4.74 4.16
CA LEU A 33 -5.97 5.61 4.98
C LEU A 33 -7.47 5.32 4.83
N LYS A 34 -7.86 4.40 3.94
CA LYS A 34 -9.22 3.84 3.91
C LYS A 34 -9.46 2.79 4.98
N PHE A 35 -8.41 2.30 5.63
CA PHE A 35 -8.46 1.27 6.66
C PHE A 35 -8.07 1.85 8.02
N ASP A 36 -8.40 1.13 9.09
CA ASP A 36 -8.04 1.49 10.47
C ASP A 36 -6.59 1.12 10.78
N VAL A 37 -5.64 1.87 10.17
CA VAL A 37 -4.19 1.65 10.30
C VAL A 37 -3.49 2.94 10.69
N ASN A 38 -2.31 2.81 11.31
CA ASN A 38 -1.42 3.93 11.55
C ASN A 38 -0.36 3.98 10.45
N VAL A 39 -0.12 5.17 9.90
CA VAL A 39 0.85 5.35 8.82
C VAL A 39 1.90 6.37 9.24
N VAL A 40 3.15 5.97 9.12
CA VAL A 40 4.32 6.85 9.18
C VAL A 40 4.84 6.98 7.74
N LEU A 41 5.05 8.20 7.28
CA LEU A 41 5.68 8.46 5.98
C LEU A 41 6.91 9.31 6.19
N ILE A 42 8.02 8.87 5.63
CA ILE A 42 9.32 9.54 5.73
C ILE A 42 9.95 9.72 4.34
N ALA A 43 10.39 10.93 4.05
CA ALA A 43 11.17 11.26 2.86
C ALA A 43 11.91 12.59 3.08
N PRO A 44 13.09 12.81 2.47
CA PRO A 44 13.75 14.12 2.48
C PRO A 44 12.90 15.21 1.80
N ASP A 45 12.09 14.82 0.81
CA ASP A 45 11.15 15.70 0.12
C ASP A 45 9.78 15.02 0.05
N ILE A 46 8.76 15.68 0.59
CA ILE A 46 7.37 15.21 0.61
C ILE A 46 6.54 16.08 -0.32
N SER A 47 5.90 15.45 -1.30
CA SER A 47 5.07 16.17 -2.27
C SER A 47 3.96 16.98 -1.60
N PRO A 48 3.59 18.16 -2.15
CA PRO A 48 2.51 19.00 -1.61
C PRO A 48 1.19 18.24 -1.47
N GLU A 49 0.90 17.32 -2.38
CA GLU A 49 -0.30 16.49 -2.34
C GLU A 49 -0.39 15.63 -1.06
N ILE A 50 0.74 15.08 -0.60
CA ILE A 50 0.81 14.32 0.66
C ILE A 50 0.68 15.26 1.86
N LYS A 51 1.34 16.42 1.85
CA LYS A 51 1.31 17.41 2.94
C LYS A 51 -0.10 17.94 3.21
N LEU A 52 -0.97 17.97 2.20
CA LEU A 52 -2.36 18.40 2.32
C LEU A 52 -3.29 17.33 2.94
N ILE A 53 -2.83 16.08 3.11
CA ILE A 53 -3.65 15.03 3.70
C ILE A 53 -3.73 15.23 5.22
N GLN A 54 -4.94 15.52 5.70
CA GLN A 54 -5.24 15.62 7.13
C GLN A 54 -5.82 14.30 7.62
N ASN A 55 -5.10 13.59 8.48
CA ASN A 55 -5.56 12.36 9.10
C ASN A 55 -4.83 12.15 10.43
N GLU A 56 -5.54 11.89 11.51
CA GLU A 56 -5.00 11.72 12.87
C GLU A 56 -4.04 10.52 13.00
N ARG A 57 -4.18 9.52 12.13
CA ARG A 57 -3.34 8.30 12.10
C ARG A 57 -2.15 8.43 11.16
N LEU A 58 -1.94 9.60 10.53
CA LEU A 58 -0.80 9.88 9.67
C LEU A 58 0.25 10.71 10.43
N ARG A 59 1.50 10.27 10.35
CA ARG A 59 2.67 11.05 10.79
C ARG A 59 3.62 11.23 9.61
N LEU A 60 3.98 12.47 9.33
CA LEU A 60 4.89 12.85 8.25
C LEU A 60 6.22 13.30 8.86
N TYR A 61 7.32 12.79 8.32
CA TYR A 61 8.68 13.16 8.69
C TYR A 61 9.45 13.58 7.42
N GLU A 62 9.71 14.87 7.27
CA GLU A 62 10.46 15.42 6.14
C GLU A 62 11.95 15.36 6.43
N GLN A 63 12.51 14.16 6.37
CA GLN A 63 13.93 13.87 6.63
C GLN A 63 14.35 12.57 5.96
N ALA A 64 15.67 12.28 5.96
CA ALA A 64 16.19 11.00 5.53
C ALA A 64 15.74 9.86 6.44
N PHE A 65 15.68 8.64 5.87
CA PHE A 65 15.39 7.44 6.65
C PHE A 65 16.48 7.18 7.70
N GLU A 66 16.04 6.80 8.90
CA GLU A 66 16.88 6.29 9.98
C GLU A 66 16.29 4.97 10.51
N GLU A 67 17.14 4.04 10.96
CA GLU A 67 16.68 2.71 11.42
C GLU A 67 15.63 2.76 12.54
N LYS A 68 15.67 3.77 13.39
CA LYS A 68 14.69 3.96 14.48
C LYS A 68 13.23 4.01 14.00
N PHE A 69 13.00 4.37 12.73
CA PHE A 69 11.65 4.39 12.14
C PHE A 69 11.07 3.00 11.87
N LEU A 70 11.88 1.95 11.95
CA LEU A 70 11.40 0.58 11.87
C LEU A 70 10.81 0.07 13.20
N ASP A 71 10.99 0.79 14.30
CA ASP A 71 10.49 0.36 15.59
C ASP A 71 8.96 0.39 15.61
N LYS A 72 8.35 -0.73 16.06
CA LYS A 72 6.89 -0.96 16.11
C LYS A 72 6.19 -1.04 14.75
N ILE A 73 6.93 -1.06 13.64
CA ILE A 73 6.36 -1.20 12.30
C ILE A 73 6.02 -2.67 12.03
N ASN A 74 4.86 -2.91 11.41
CA ASN A 74 4.44 -4.22 10.96
C ASN A 74 4.69 -4.43 9.46
N TYR A 75 4.54 -3.35 8.66
CA TYR A 75 4.62 -3.39 7.21
C TYR A 75 5.42 -2.20 6.68
N LEU A 76 6.38 -2.48 5.80
CA LEU A 76 7.22 -1.48 5.14
C LEU A 76 6.84 -1.35 3.66
N ILE A 77 6.76 -0.12 3.19
CA ILE A 77 6.55 0.20 1.77
C ILE A 77 7.69 1.08 1.31
N LEU A 78 8.48 0.60 0.36
CA LEU A 78 9.55 1.35 -0.28
C LEU A 78 9.03 1.96 -1.58
N ALA A 79 9.05 3.28 -1.67
CA ALA A 79 8.48 4.05 -2.78
C ALA A 79 9.36 5.26 -3.14
N THR A 80 10.67 5.05 -3.14
CA THR A 80 11.69 5.98 -3.64
C THR A 80 12.27 5.45 -4.95
N ASP A 81 13.16 6.22 -5.57
CA ASP A 81 13.94 5.78 -6.74
C ASP A 81 15.34 5.29 -6.33
N ASP A 82 15.70 5.35 -5.04
CA ASP A 82 16.99 4.93 -4.49
C ASP A 82 16.99 3.42 -4.22
N LYS A 83 17.58 2.66 -5.15
CA LYS A 83 17.66 1.19 -5.07
C LYS A 83 18.58 0.69 -3.97
N ASP A 84 19.64 1.43 -3.67
CA ASP A 84 20.59 1.02 -2.62
C ASP A 84 19.94 1.18 -1.24
N LEU A 85 19.20 2.27 -1.05
CA LEU A 85 18.35 2.46 0.13
C LEU A 85 17.31 1.34 0.25
N HIS A 86 16.64 0.96 -0.85
CA HIS A 86 15.65 -0.13 -0.85
C HIS A 86 16.26 -1.44 -0.35
N LYS A 87 17.44 -1.80 -0.85
CA LYS A 87 18.15 -3.03 -0.43
C LYS A 87 18.48 -2.98 1.06
N ALA A 88 19.15 -1.92 1.50
CA ALA A 88 19.58 -1.77 2.90
C ALA A 88 18.39 -1.79 3.86
N VAL A 89 17.33 -1.01 3.56
CA VAL A 89 16.16 -0.91 4.45
C VAL A 89 15.35 -2.21 4.45
N SER A 90 15.24 -2.92 3.32
CA SER A 90 14.57 -4.23 3.26
C SER A 90 15.27 -5.27 4.13
N GLU A 91 16.60 -5.32 4.09
CA GLU A 91 17.39 -6.25 4.91
C GLU A 91 17.19 -5.97 6.41
N LEU A 92 17.24 -4.70 6.80
CA LEU A 92 16.99 -4.28 8.19
C LEU A 92 15.56 -4.64 8.64
N ALA A 93 14.56 -4.35 7.80
CA ALA A 93 13.16 -4.64 8.08
C ALA A 93 12.92 -6.14 8.29
N ARG A 94 13.44 -6.99 7.41
CA ARG A 94 13.29 -8.45 7.51
C ARG A 94 13.96 -9.03 8.76
N LYS A 95 15.13 -8.51 9.17
CA LYS A 95 15.76 -8.89 10.44
C LYS A 95 14.88 -8.60 11.66
N LYS A 96 13.99 -7.59 11.55
CA LYS A 96 13.00 -7.22 12.57
C LYS A 96 11.64 -7.92 12.39
N GLY A 97 11.49 -8.84 11.42
CA GLY A 97 10.23 -9.53 11.12
C GLY A 97 9.18 -8.65 10.44
N ILE A 98 9.59 -7.55 9.82
CA ILE A 98 8.70 -6.61 9.11
C ILE A 98 8.53 -7.08 7.68
N SER A 99 7.28 -7.23 7.22
CA SER A 99 6.99 -7.55 5.82
C SER A 99 7.21 -6.34 4.92
N VAL A 100 7.81 -6.57 3.74
CA VAL A 100 8.26 -5.51 2.81
C VAL A 100 7.45 -5.54 1.52
N ASN A 101 7.04 -4.37 1.04
CA ASN A 101 6.61 -4.14 -0.33
C ASN A 101 7.55 -3.12 -0.99
N ASP A 102 8.27 -3.54 -1.99
CA ASP A 102 9.13 -2.68 -2.80
C ASP A 102 8.41 -2.31 -4.10
N ALA A 103 8.14 -1.02 -4.29
CA ALA A 103 7.39 -0.55 -5.46
C ALA A 103 8.20 -0.59 -6.76
N SER A 104 9.52 -0.76 -6.67
CA SER A 104 10.45 -0.80 -7.81
C SER A 104 10.92 -2.20 -8.19
N CYS A 105 10.82 -3.17 -7.27
CA CYS A 105 11.34 -4.52 -7.44
C CYS A 105 10.36 -5.57 -6.92
N LYS A 106 9.73 -6.30 -7.82
CA LYS A 106 8.74 -7.31 -7.45
C LYS A 106 9.34 -8.50 -6.69
N GLU A 107 10.59 -8.85 -6.99
CA GLU A 107 11.34 -9.92 -6.33
C GLU A 107 11.64 -9.60 -4.86
N ASN A 108 11.61 -8.31 -4.51
CA ASN A 108 11.82 -7.82 -3.14
C ASN A 108 10.51 -7.59 -2.37
N CYS A 109 9.40 -8.20 -2.82
CA CYS A 109 8.09 -8.03 -2.18
C CYS A 109 7.67 -9.28 -1.41
N ASP A 110 7.35 -9.11 -0.13
CA ASP A 110 6.71 -10.15 0.69
C ASP A 110 5.17 -10.11 0.53
N PHE A 111 4.61 -8.99 0.07
CA PHE A 111 3.20 -8.80 -0.25
C PHE A 111 3.00 -7.78 -1.36
N TYR A 112 1.83 -7.83 -2.02
CA TYR A 112 1.46 -6.89 -3.08
C TYR A 112 0.29 -6.00 -2.68
N PHE A 113 0.26 -4.78 -3.26
CA PHE A 113 -0.89 -3.89 -3.21
C PHE A 113 -1.79 -4.17 -4.41
N PRO A 114 -2.95 -4.81 -4.22
CA PRO A 114 -3.91 -5.02 -5.29
C PRO A 114 -4.67 -3.73 -5.64
N SER A 115 -5.37 -3.71 -6.75
CA SER A 115 -6.48 -2.77 -6.95
C SER A 115 -7.64 -3.20 -6.08
N ILE A 116 -8.05 -2.34 -5.14
CA ILE A 116 -9.13 -2.61 -4.21
C ILE A 116 -10.44 -2.05 -4.75
N ILE A 117 -11.49 -2.85 -4.67
CA ILE A 117 -12.86 -2.46 -4.94
C ILE A 117 -13.64 -2.70 -3.66
N ASP A 118 -14.10 -1.60 -3.08
CA ASP A 118 -14.88 -1.55 -1.86
C ASP A 118 -16.29 -1.11 -2.23
N LYS A 119 -17.26 -1.97 -2.04
CA LYS A 119 -18.64 -1.68 -2.40
C LYS A 119 -19.61 -2.46 -1.50
N ASP A 120 -20.40 -1.71 -0.72
CA ASP A 120 -21.36 -2.23 0.26
C ASP A 120 -20.65 -3.23 1.24
N GLU A 121 -21.02 -4.50 1.24
CA GLU A 121 -20.42 -5.55 2.08
C GLU A 121 -19.28 -6.32 1.37
N LEU A 122 -18.93 -5.91 0.13
CA LEU A 122 -17.94 -6.61 -0.68
C LEU A 122 -16.61 -5.88 -0.70
N LEU A 123 -15.55 -6.61 -0.39
CA LEU A 123 -14.17 -6.18 -0.59
C LEU A 123 -13.52 -7.10 -1.62
N ILE A 124 -13.19 -6.56 -2.80
CA ILE A 124 -12.59 -7.32 -3.90
C ILE A 124 -11.19 -6.80 -4.16
N SER A 125 -10.24 -7.70 -4.32
CA SER A 125 -8.89 -7.37 -4.71
C SER A 125 -8.55 -7.95 -6.07
N VAL A 126 -7.91 -7.14 -6.94
CA VAL A 126 -7.45 -7.55 -8.27
C VAL A 126 -5.96 -7.30 -8.37
N THR A 127 -5.20 -8.32 -8.70
CA THR A 127 -3.74 -8.22 -8.85
C THR A 127 -3.24 -9.06 -10.01
N SER A 128 -2.17 -8.62 -10.65
CA SER A 128 -1.36 -9.42 -11.58
C SER A 128 0.01 -9.76 -10.96
N LEU A 129 0.13 -9.67 -9.63
CA LEU A 129 1.38 -9.90 -8.91
C LEU A 129 2.55 -9.06 -9.46
N GLY A 130 2.27 -7.78 -9.78
CA GLY A 130 3.25 -6.85 -10.35
C GLY A 130 3.54 -7.01 -11.84
N ASN A 131 3.01 -8.04 -12.51
CA ASN A 131 3.36 -8.34 -13.91
C ASN A 131 2.68 -7.42 -14.94
N ASN A 132 1.45 -6.98 -14.69
CA ASN A 132 0.70 -6.16 -15.66
C ASN A 132 -0.26 -5.17 -14.98
N HIS A 133 0.26 -4.01 -14.60
CA HIS A 133 -0.53 -2.96 -13.95
C HIS A 133 -1.68 -2.42 -14.83
N LYS A 134 -1.47 -2.34 -16.16
CA LYS A 134 -2.51 -1.85 -17.09
C LYS A 134 -3.69 -2.80 -17.13
N LEU A 135 -3.44 -4.11 -17.23
CA LEU A 135 -4.48 -5.13 -17.18
C LEU A 135 -5.21 -5.12 -15.83
N THR A 136 -4.47 -5.11 -14.72
CA THR A 136 -5.04 -5.03 -13.37
C THR A 136 -6.00 -3.86 -13.23
N HIS A 137 -5.58 -2.66 -13.65
CA HIS A 137 -6.40 -1.46 -13.59
C HIS A 137 -7.65 -1.56 -14.49
N ARG A 138 -7.50 -2.07 -15.72
CA ARG A 138 -8.60 -2.28 -16.67
C ARG A 138 -9.66 -3.23 -16.10
N ILE A 139 -9.24 -4.39 -15.61
CA ILE A 139 -10.14 -5.39 -15.02
C ILE A 139 -10.83 -4.83 -13.77
N ALA A 140 -10.11 -4.17 -12.88
CA ALA A 140 -10.70 -3.55 -11.70
C ALA A 140 -11.77 -2.51 -12.07
N ASN A 141 -11.56 -1.71 -13.13
CA ASN A 141 -12.55 -0.74 -13.60
C ASN A 141 -13.79 -1.41 -14.21
N ILE A 142 -13.61 -2.51 -14.94
CA ILE A 142 -14.74 -3.31 -15.45
C ILE A 142 -15.57 -3.82 -14.27
N ILE A 143 -14.94 -4.44 -13.28
CA ILE A 143 -15.62 -4.96 -12.08
C ILE A 143 -16.37 -3.85 -11.37
N ARG A 144 -15.76 -2.67 -11.12
CA ARG A 144 -16.42 -1.51 -10.50
C ARG A 144 -17.68 -1.10 -11.25
N LYS A 145 -17.61 -1.05 -12.60
CA LYS A 145 -18.75 -0.67 -13.44
C LYS A 145 -19.90 -1.68 -13.33
N TYR A 146 -19.60 -2.97 -13.29
CA TYR A 146 -20.65 -4.01 -13.22
C TYR A 146 -21.25 -4.11 -11.82
N ILE A 147 -20.45 -4.09 -10.75
CA ILE A 147 -20.95 -4.16 -9.37
C ILE A 147 -21.94 -3.02 -9.09
N ASN A 148 -21.67 -1.81 -9.57
CA ASN A 148 -22.61 -0.69 -9.40
C ASN A 148 -23.98 -0.94 -10.04
N LYS A 149 -24.06 -1.73 -11.10
CA LYS A 149 -25.35 -2.12 -11.73
C LYS A 149 -26.10 -3.15 -10.89
N PHE A 150 -25.40 -4.12 -10.29
CA PHE A 150 -26.06 -5.19 -9.51
C PHE A 150 -26.57 -4.70 -8.16
N THR A 151 -25.81 -3.86 -7.45
CA THR A 151 -26.23 -3.35 -6.13
C THR A 151 -27.41 -2.38 -6.19
N THR A 152 -27.65 -1.73 -7.35
CA THR A 152 -28.83 -0.88 -7.55
C THR A 152 -30.11 -1.72 -7.74
N GLN A 153 -30.02 -2.92 -8.27
CA GLN A 153 -31.17 -3.81 -8.48
C GLN A 153 -31.59 -4.59 -7.22
N THR A 154 -30.65 -4.91 -6.34
CA THR A 154 -30.94 -5.68 -5.10
C THR A 154 -31.58 -4.82 -4.00
N ARG A 155 -31.52 -3.49 -4.07
CA ARG A 155 -32.20 -2.58 -3.13
C ARG A 155 -33.68 -2.33 -3.48
N SER A 156 -34.16 -2.92 -4.58
CA SER A 156 -35.54 -2.77 -5.07
C SER A 156 -36.40 -4.04 -4.82
N LEU A 157 -35.89 -5.01 -4.05
CA LEU A 157 -36.58 -6.19 -3.55
C LEU A 157 -36.63 -6.15 -2.01
#